data_84b0e02115004c109b8975fc0e00c4d4
#
_entry.id   84b0e02115004c109b8975fc0e00c4d4
#
_cell.length_a   1.000
_cell.length_b   1.000
_cell.length_c   1.000
_cell.angle_alpha   90.00
_cell.angle_beta   90.00
_cell.angle_gamma   90.00
#
_symmetry.space_group_name_H-M   'P 1'
#
loop_
_entity.id
_entity.type
_entity.pdbx_description
1 polymer ?
#
loop_
_entity_poly.entity_id
_entity_poly.type
_entity_poly.pdbx_seq_one_letter_code
_entity_poly.pdbx_strand_id
1 'polypeptide(L)'
;MIPSQNIVKISEKIERYILKELLILTFYYIMDMSSIFGKEFTVSTWGESHGKAIGAVIDGCPAGVPLCAEDIQKFLDRRRPGQNAMVTPRQEADRVDILSGVFDGKTTGTPISLIIFNEDQRSHDYSDMTQWYRPGHADLTYDLKYGFRDYRGGGRSSARETAARVAAGAIARKILETRYGTEIIAWVSSVGAEESHVDLNKVTYDAIEASPVRCPDSEASVRFEKAISDVKDNHDSIGAVVSLLVRRPPASIGEPVFDRVEALLAQAMLSLPACKGFEIGLGFKASQMRGSEHNDEIYCENGVYRTRTNNAGGTLGGITNGEDIFCRMPFKPTATIALEQKTAGRDGTNGILKAKGRHDPCVGLRAPVIVESMAALVLTDLMLRQKRFES
;
A
#
# COMPACT_ATOMS: atom_id res chain seq x y z
N MET A 1 60.29 -17.00 21.02
CA MET A 1 59.11 -16.84 21.93
C MET A 1 58.48 -15.49 21.64
N ILE A 2 57.20 -15.47 21.26
CA ILE A 2 56.47 -14.22 21.05
C ILE A 2 56.15 -13.61 22.41
N PRO A 3 56.47 -12.35 22.69
CA PRO A 3 56.19 -11.74 23.96
C PRO A 3 54.67 -11.80 24.30
N SER A 4 54.36 -12.20 25.53
CA SER A 4 52.97 -12.36 25.99
C SER A 4 52.07 -11.11 25.80
N GLN A 5 52.66 -9.93 25.84
CA GLN A 5 51.99 -8.65 25.52
C GLN A 5 51.49 -8.53 24.08
N ASN A 6 52.10 -9.21 23.13
CA ASN A 6 51.64 -9.21 21.75
C ASN A 6 50.48 -10.15 21.52
N ILE A 7 50.39 -11.25 22.31
CA ILE A 7 49.25 -12.19 22.22
C ILE A 7 47.98 -11.55 22.78
N VAL A 8 48.05 -10.78 23.87
CA VAL A 8 46.93 -10.07 24.45
C VAL A 8 46.39 -8.99 23.49
N LYS A 9 47.28 -8.21 22.85
CA LYS A 9 46.85 -7.19 21.85
C LYS A 9 46.24 -7.80 20.60
N ILE A 10 46.65 -8.99 20.19
CA ILE A 10 46.07 -9.71 19.06
C ILE A 10 44.69 -10.23 19.45
N SER A 11 44.51 -10.79 20.66
CA SER A 11 43.24 -11.26 21.17
C SER A 11 42.19 -10.12 21.27
N GLU A 12 42.56 -8.98 21.85
CA GLU A 12 41.68 -7.81 21.90
C GLU A 12 41.27 -7.26 20.52
N LYS A 13 42.19 -7.34 19.55
CA LYS A 13 41.91 -6.91 18.16
C LYS A 13 40.92 -7.87 17.47
N ILE A 14 41.07 -9.17 17.70
CA ILE A 14 40.20 -10.20 17.17
C ILE A 14 38.80 -10.09 17.82
N GLU A 15 38.71 -9.91 19.15
CA GLU A 15 37.43 -9.71 19.85
C GLU A 15 36.69 -8.46 19.35
N ARG A 16 37.39 -7.34 19.18
CA ARG A 16 36.78 -6.12 18.61
C ARG A 16 36.32 -6.30 17.17
N TYR A 17 37.05 -7.07 16.37
CA TYR A 17 36.66 -7.38 15.00
C TYR A 17 35.42 -8.27 14.97
N ILE A 18 35.40 -9.33 15.77
CA ILE A 18 34.24 -10.25 15.90
C ILE A 18 33.00 -9.51 16.43
N LEU A 19 33.15 -8.66 17.45
CA LEU A 19 32.06 -7.84 17.97
C LEU A 19 31.54 -6.85 16.93
N LYS A 20 32.40 -6.25 16.15
CA LYS A 20 32.03 -5.34 15.04
C LYS A 20 31.29 -6.09 13.93
N GLU A 21 31.75 -7.26 13.54
CA GLU A 21 31.08 -8.10 12.53
C GLU A 21 29.74 -8.64 13.03
N LEU A 22 29.68 -9.07 14.30
CA LEU A 22 28.42 -9.49 14.94
C LEU A 22 27.42 -8.33 15.06
N LEU A 23 27.87 -7.11 15.39
CA LEU A 23 27.04 -5.91 15.42
C LEU A 23 26.53 -5.56 14.00
N ILE A 24 27.41 -5.63 12.98
CA ILE A 24 27.06 -5.40 11.59
C ILE A 24 26.06 -6.46 11.12
N LEU A 25 26.29 -7.75 11.39
CA LEU A 25 25.38 -8.84 11.05
C LEU A 25 24.05 -8.71 11.79
N THR A 26 24.05 -8.33 13.07
CA THR A 26 22.83 -8.09 13.84
C THR A 26 22.07 -6.88 13.29
N PHE A 27 22.78 -5.82 12.88
CA PHE A 27 22.16 -4.65 12.26
C PHE A 27 21.57 -4.98 10.88
N TYR A 28 22.27 -5.77 10.04
CA TYR A 28 21.75 -6.26 8.78
C TYR A 28 20.54 -7.19 8.97
N TYR A 29 20.56 -8.06 9.97
CA TYR A 29 19.46 -8.99 10.26
C TYR A 29 18.20 -8.28 10.77
N ILE A 30 18.36 -7.16 11.48
CA ILE A 30 17.22 -6.35 12.00
C ILE A 30 16.59 -5.50 10.90
N MET A 31 17.36 -5.12 9.84
CA MET A 31 16.89 -4.23 8.77
C MET A 31 16.09 -4.93 7.66
N ASP A 32 16.01 -6.27 7.66
CA ASP A 32 15.43 -7.04 6.52
C ASP A 32 14.10 -7.73 6.88
N MET A 33 13.29 -7.09 7.72
CA MET A 33 11.98 -7.64 8.12
C MET A 33 10.89 -7.23 7.13
N SER A 34 10.33 -8.20 6.40
CA SER A 34 9.31 -8.03 5.36
C SER A 34 7.97 -7.44 5.85
N SER A 35 7.79 -7.26 7.16
CA SER A 35 6.60 -6.64 7.77
C SER A 35 6.85 -5.21 8.28
N ILE A 36 8.02 -4.64 7.99
CA ILE A 36 8.39 -3.25 8.30
C ILE A 36 8.54 -2.49 7.00
N PHE A 37 8.01 -1.25 6.96
CA PHE A 37 8.09 -0.33 5.83
C PHE A 37 8.52 1.05 6.32
N GLY A 38 9.33 1.78 5.52
CA GLY A 38 9.87 3.10 5.87
C GLY A 38 11.22 3.03 6.59
N LYS A 39 11.90 4.17 6.72
CA LYS A 39 13.22 4.32 7.37
C LYS A 39 13.21 5.32 8.52
N GLU A 40 12.58 6.49 8.35
CA GLU A 40 12.40 7.51 9.38
C GLU A 40 10.96 7.51 9.93
N PHE A 41 9.97 7.25 9.06
CA PHE A 41 8.59 6.98 9.45
C PHE A 41 8.31 5.51 9.22
N THR A 42 8.58 4.69 10.22
CA THR A 42 8.48 3.24 10.08
C THR A 42 7.12 2.72 10.49
N VAL A 43 6.64 1.72 9.76
CA VAL A 43 5.38 1.03 10.05
C VAL A 43 5.65 -0.46 10.08
N SER A 44 5.41 -1.10 11.22
CA SER A 44 5.38 -2.55 11.35
C SER A 44 3.93 -3.02 11.42
N THR A 45 3.51 -3.95 10.54
CA THR A 45 2.15 -4.51 10.53
C THR A 45 2.15 -5.97 10.98
N TRP A 46 1.09 -6.37 11.69
CA TRP A 46 0.93 -7.72 12.24
C TRP A 46 -0.53 -8.19 12.18
N GLY A 47 -0.74 -9.48 12.43
CA GLY A 47 -2.05 -10.11 12.47
C GLY A 47 -2.52 -10.68 11.13
N GLU A 48 -3.47 -11.60 11.18
CA GLU A 48 -4.02 -12.37 10.05
C GLU A 48 -5.53 -12.15 9.91
N SER A 49 -6.06 -12.46 8.70
CA SER A 49 -7.47 -12.24 8.37
C SER A 49 -8.46 -13.02 9.23
N HIS A 50 -8.05 -14.14 9.82
CA HIS A 50 -8.85 -14.99 10.71
C HIS A 50 -8.20 -15.12 12.10
N GLY A 51 -7.21 -14.29 12.41
CA GLY A 51 -6.71 -14.08 13.77
C GLY A 51 -7.67 -13.25 14.63
N LYS A 52 -7.30 -12.99 15.87
CA LYS A 52 -8.12 -12.16 16.79
C LYS A 52 -8.16 -10.69 16.38
N ALA A 53 -7.05 -10.18 15.91
CA ALA A 53 -6.88 -8.78 15.52
C ALA A 53 -5.78 -8.63 14.47
N ILE A 54 -5.75 -7.46 13.86
CA ILE A 54 -4.62 -6.93 13.07
C ILE A 54 -4.21 -5.60 13.68
N GLY A 55 -3.00 -5.15 13.40
CA GLY A 55 -2.57 -3.85 13.90
C GLY A 55 -1.30 -3.35 13.23
N ALA A 56 -0.90 -2.16 13.66
CA ALA A 56 0.33 -1.51 13.25
C ALA A 56 1.02 -0.88 14.46
N VAL A 57 2.35 -0.85 14.40
CA VAL A 57 3.17 0.02 15.23
C VAL A 57 3.86 1.01 14.31
N ILE A 58 3.69 2.29 14.61
CA ILE A 58 4.30 3.41 13.87
C ILE A 58 5.36 4.02 14.76
N ASP A 59 6.58 4.15 14.25
CA ASP A 59 7.67 4.85 14.92
C ASP A 59 8.20 5.99 14.04
N GLY A 60 8.88 6.97 14.65
CA GLY A 60 9.36 8.17 13.95
C GLY A 60 8.28 9.24 13.68
N CYS A 61 7.05 9.08 14.19
CA CYS A 61 6.03 10.13 14.10
C CYS A 61 6.46 11.36 14.92
N PRO A 62 6.50 12.57 14.33
CA PRO A 62 6.83 13.79 15.08
C PRO A 62 5.89 14.02 16.24
N ALA A 63 6.43 14.54 17.36
CA ALA A 63 5.62 14.95 18.50
C ALA A 63 4.73 16.17 18.17
N GLY A 64 3.60 16.29 18.87
CA GLY A 64 2.71 17.46 18.80
C GLY A 64 1.75 17.48 17.62
N VAL A 65 1.67 16.42 16.80
CA VAL A 65 0.66 16.29 15.74
C VAL A 65 -0.70 16.02 16.40
N PRO A 66 -1.74 16.85 16.15
CA PRO A 66 -3.09 16.56 16.63
C PRO A 66 -3.59 15.22 16.07
N LEU A 67 -4.01 14.29 16.94
CA LEU A 67 -4.44 12.95 16.54
C LEU A 67 -5.46 12.39 17.52
N CYS A 68 -6.58 11.89 16.95
CA CYS A 68 -7.56 11.08 17.65
C CYS A 68 -7.97 9.86 16.80
N ALA A 69 -8.74 8.94 17.37
CA ALA A 69 -9.17 7.74 16.65
C ALA A 69 -10.04 8.07 15.42
N GLU A 70 -10.84 9.11 15.50
CA GLU A 70 -11.73 9.58 14.42
C GLU A 70 -10.96 10.06 13.19
N ASP A 71 -9.76 10.62 13.38
CA ASP A 71 -8.87 11.01 12.28
C ASP A 71 -8.46 9.81 11.41
N ILE A 72 -8.35 8.65 12.03
CA ILE A 72 -7.99 7.38 11.38
C ILE A 72 -9.24 6.68 10.87
N GLN A 73 -10.30 6.64 11.68
CA GLN A 73 -11.53 5.88 11.41
C GLN A 73 -12.19 6.27 10.09
N LYS A 74 -12.23 7.55 9.74
CA LYS A 74 -12.78 8.03 8.46
C LYS A 74 -12.16 7.37 7.23
N PHE A 75 -10.87 7.01 7.27
CA PHE A 75 -10.19 6.28 6.17
C PHE A 75 -10.46 4.78 6.24
N LEU A 76 -10.55 4.22 7.45
CA LEU A 76 -10.94 2.82 7.64
C LEU A 76 -12.38 2.58 7.18
N ASP A 77 -13.28 3.52 7.40
CA ASP A 77 -14.67 3.45 6.90
C ASP A 77 -14.73 3.40 5.37
N ARG A 78 -13.84 4.10 4.67
CA ARG A 78 -13.70 4.00 3.21
C ARG A 78 -13.13 2.66 2.74
N ARG A 79 -12.30 2.02 3.58
CA ARG A 79 -11.64 0.75 3.26
C ARG A 79 -12.52 -0.45 3.58
N ARG A 80 -13.32 -0.43 4.65
CA ARG A 80 -14.02 -1.59 5.19
C ARG A 80 -14.86 -2.33 4.13
N PRO A 81 -15.10 -3.65 4.29
CA PRO A 81 -16.02 -4.40 3.43
C PRO A 81 -17.49 -4.02 3.70
N GLY A 82 -18.40 -4.47 2.83
CA GLY A 82 -19.85 -4.33 3.08
C GLY A 82 -20.41 -2.92 2.89
N GLN A 83 -19.74 -2.03 2.14
CA GLN A 83 -20.18 -0.65 1.97
C GLN A 83 -21.39 -0.51 1.02
N ASN A 84 -21.44 -1.34 -0.01
CA ASN A 84 -22.53 -1.34 -1.01
C ASN A 84 -22.65 -2.72 -1.66
N ALA A 85 -23.60 -2.86 -2.60
CA ALA A 85 -23.87 -4.11 -3.29
C ALA A 85 -22.75 -4.58 -4.24
N MET A 86 -21.79 -3.70 -4.61
CA MET A 86 -20.69 -3.99 -5.54
C MET A 86 -19.46 -4.59 -4.85
N VAL A 87 -19.44 -4.65 -3.52
CA VAL A 87 -18.34 -5.23 -2.73
C VAL A 87 -18.81 -6.48 -1.98
N THR A 88 -17.87 -7.18 -1.35
CA THR A 88 -18.16 -8.35 -0.53
C THR A 88 -19.20 -8.07 0.54
N PRO A 89 -20.13 -9.02 0.83
CA PRO A 89 -21.12 -8.89 1.87
C PRO A 89 -20.58 -9.10 3.30
N ARG A 90 -19.26 -9.31 3.47
CA ARG A 90 -18.61 -9.36 4.79
C ARG A 90 -18.85 -8.05 5.54
N GLN A 91 -19.11 -8.12 6.83
CA GLN A 91 -19.31 -6.95 7.70
C GLN A 91 -18.16 -6.85 8.69
N GLU A 92 -17.44 -5.73 8.66
CA GLU A 92 -16.40 -5.39 9.62
C GLU A 92 -16.51 -3.90 9.92
N ALA A 93 -16.55 -3.54 11.18
CA ALA A 93 -16.55 -2.13 11.58
C ALA A 93 -15.18 -1.48 11.37
N ASP A 94 -14.10 -2.26 11.32
CA ASP A 94 -12.71 -1.80 11.26
C ASP A 94 -12.40 -0.75 12.34
N ARG A 95 -13.03 -0.88 13.54
CA ARG A 95 -12.82 0.06 14.62
C ARG A 95 -11.38 0.03 15.10
N VAL A 96 -10.74 1.19 15.10
CA VAL A 96 -9.35 1.33 15.56
C VAL A 96 -9.29 1.82 17.00
N ASP A 97 -8.42 1.19 17.80
CA ASP A 97 -8.02 1.69 19.10
C ASP A 97 -6.54 2.13 19.04
N ILE A 98 -6.26 3.31 19.60
CA ILE A 98 -4.89 3.82 19.79
C ILE A 98 -4.44 3.41 21.19
N LEU A 99 -3.41 2.56 21.29
CA LEU A 99 -2.96 1.99 22.55
C LEU A 99 -1.79 2.77 23.17
N SER A 100 -1.03 3.53 22.39
CA SER A 100 0.13 4.30 22.85
C SER A 100 0.46 5.43 21.88
N GLY A 101 1.40 6.30 22.28
CA GLY A 101 1.98 7.34 21.43
C GLY A 101 1.12 8.59 21.27
N VAL A 102 -0.01 8.71 21.98
CA VAL A 102 -0.88 9.89 21.98
C VAL A 102 -1.23 10.27 23.41
N PHE A 103 -1.11 11.55 23.73
CA PHE A 103 -1.50 12.12 25.00
C PHE A 103 -2.15 13.49 24.78
N ASP A 104 -3.25 13.75 25.46
CA ASP A 104 -4.03 15.00 25.34
C ASP A 104 -4.31 15.41 23.88
N GLY A 105 -4.72 14.42 23.06
CA GLY A 105 -5.05 14.61 21.65
C GLY A 105 -3.88 14.95 20.73
N LYS A 106 -2.64 14.69 21.15
CA LYS A 106 -1.42 14.94 20.36
C LYS A 106 -0.45 13.77 20.42
N THR A 107 0.29 13.54 19.35
CA THR A 107 1.36 12.56 19.31
C THR A 107 2.50 12.96 20.27
N THR A 108 3.11 11.97 20.94
CA THR A 108 4.18 12.18 21.93
C THR A 108 5.59 12.09 21.33
N GLY A 109 5.71 11.63 20.07
CA GLY A 109 7.01 11.31 19.45
C GLY A 109 7.54 9.92 19.81
N THR A 110 6.78 9.12 20.59
CA THR A 110 7.07 7.72 20.89
C THR A 110 6.22 6.79 20.03
N PRO A 111 6.50 5.48 19.97
CA PRO A 111 5.76 4.57 19.11
C PRO A 111 4.25 4.58 19.32
N ILE A 112 3.50 4.73 18.22
CA ILE A 112 2.05 4.68 18.19
C ILE A 112 1.63 3.26 17.86
N SER A 113 0.93 2.59 18.79
CA SER A 113 0.38 1.26 18.58
C SER A 113 -1.10 1.33 18.28
N LEU A 114 -1.50 0.69 17.18
CA LEU A 114 -2.87 0.62 16.70
C LEU A 114 -3.35 -0.83 16.67
N ILE A 115 -4.59 -1.08 17.08
CA ILE A 115 -5.22 -2.39 17.00
C ILE A 115 -6.62 -2.29 16.37
N ILE A 116 -6.98 -3.30 15.56
CA ILE A 116 -8.29 -3.45 14.94
C ILE A 116 -8.71 -4.90 15.12
N PHE A 117 -9.79 -5.15 15.87
CA PHE A 117 -10.31 -6.49 16.09
C PHE A 117 -11.04 -7.05 14.86
N ASN A 118 -10.95 -8.36 14.66
CA ASN A 118 -11.72 -9.07 13.64
C ASN A 118 -13.05 -9.53 14.25
N GLU A 119 -14.19 -9.17 13.63
CA GLU A 119 -15.53 -9.41 14.16
C GLU A 119 -16.31 -10.47 13.35
N ASP A 120 -16.23 -10.48 12.02
CA ASP A 120 -17.01 -11.36 11.12
C ASP A 120 -16.14 -12.40 10.38
N GLN A 121 -15.33 -13.16 11.13
CA GLN A 121 -14.55 -14.28 10.58
C GLN A 121 -15.37 -15.57 10.59
N ARG A 122 -15.47 -16.27 9.42
CA ARG A 122 -16.18 -17.55 9.27
C ARG A 122 -15.25 -18.64 8.82
N SER A 123 -14.61 -19.31 9.77
CA SER A 123 -13.58 -20.32 9.50
C SER A 123 -14.12 -21.58 8.80
N HIS A 124 -15.41 -21.89 8.95
CA HIS A 124 -16.06 -23.05 8.31
C HIS A 124 -16.13 -22.95 6.77
N ASP A 125 -16.11 -21.74 6.21
CA ASP A 125 -16.20 -21.55 4.75
C ASP A 125 -14.94 -22.02 4.00
N TYR A 126 -13.90 -22.43 4.71
CA TYR A 126 -12.58 -22.75 4.16
C TYR A 126 -12.16 -24.22 4.31
N SER A 127 -13.08 -25.15 4.63
CA SER A 127 -12.77 -26.58 4.83
C SER A 127 -12.07 -27.21 3.62
N ASP A 128 -12.56 -26.92 2.40
CA ASP A 128 -12.01 -27.48 1.16
C ASP A 128 -10.60 -26.95 0.86
N MET A 129 -10.24 -25.77 1.42
CA MET A 129 -8.92 -25.16 1.28
C MET A 129 -7.84 -25.88 2.10
N THR A 130 -8.21 -26.81 2.97
CA THR A 130 -7.26 -27.68 3.67
C THR A 130 -6.53 -28.58 2.68
N GLN A 131 -7.24 -29.10 1.68
CA GLN A 131 -6.73 -30.05 0.68
C GLN A 131 -6.29 -29.36 -0.60
N TRP A 132 -7.06 -28.38 -1.11
CA TRP A 132 -6.88 -27.81 -2.44
C TRP A 132 -6.24 -26.44 -2.42
N TYR A 133 -5.41 -26.14 -3.42
CA TYR A 133 -4.87 -24.82 -3.66
C TYR A 133 -5.82 -23.99 -4.55
N ARG A 134 -6.14 -22.78 -4.14
CA ARG A 134 -6.90 -21.85 -4.97
C ARG A 134 -6.03 -21.33 -6.12
N PRO A 135 -6.45 -21.46 -7.38
CA PRO A 135 -5.73 -20.89 -8.52
C PRO A 135 -5.55 -19.36 -8.34
N GLY A 136 -4.34 -18.87 -8.61
CA GLY A 136 -4.03 -17.45 -8.49
C GLY A 136 -3.99 -16.88 -7.07
N HIS A 137 -4.14 -17.71 -6.02
CA HIS A 137 -4.02 -17.35 -4.61
C HIS A 137 -2.65 -17.77 -4.03
N ALA A 138 -2.30 -17.25 -2.86
CA ALA A 138 -1.01 -17.53 -2.22
C ALA A 138 -0.90 -18.91 -1.54
N ASP A 139 -1.93 -19.76 -1.61
CA ASP A 139 -1.98 -21.04 -0.87
C ASP A 139 -0.76 -21.92 -1.15
N LEU A 140 -0.48 -22.19 -2.43
CA LEU A 140 0.65 -23.00 -2.87
C LEU A 140 2.00 -22.40 -2.43
N THR A 141 2.17 -21.10 -2.65
CA THR A 141 3.45 -20.43 -2.38
C THR A 141 3.76 -20.34 -0.89
N TYR A 142 2.74 -20.26 -0.04
CA TYR A 142 2.90 -20.33 1.42
C TYR A 142 3.33 -21.71 1.89
N ASP A 143 2.68 -22.78 1.38
CA ASP A 143 3.09 -24.14 1.70
C ASP A 143 4.52 -24.44 1.20
N LEU A 144 4.88 -24.01 -0.01
CA LEU A 144 6.22 -24.18 -0.56
C LEU A 144 7.29 -23.43 0.25
N LYS A 145 6.99 -22.21 0.73
CA LYS A 145 7.95 -21.39 1.44
C LYS A 145 8.09 -21.76 2.91
N TYR A 146 6.96 -21.98 3.59
CA TYR A 146 6.93 -22.16 5.04
C TYR A 146 6.69 -23.60 5.49
N GLY A 147 6.32 -24.51 4.57
CA GLY A 147 5.95 -25.89 4.86
C GLY A 147 4.62 -26.05 5.60
N PHE A 148 4.02 -24.95 5.99
CA PHE A 148 2.80 -24.89 6.80
C PHE A 148 2.05 -23.58 6.54
N ARG A 149 0.71 -23.62 6.52
CA ARG A 149 -0.14 -22.43 6.39
C ARG A 149 -1.40 -22.55 7.22
N ASP A 150 -1.94 -21.43 7.66
CA ASP A 150 -3.32 -21.34 8.08
C ASP A 150 -4.22 -21.28 6.83
N TYR A 151 -5.00 -22.31 6.58
CA TYR A 151 -5.88 -22.44 5.42
C TYR A 151 -7.13 -21.55 5.54
N ARG A 152 -7.42 -21.00 6.74
CA ARG A 152 -8.58 -20.15 6.98
C ARG A 152 -8.36 -18.76 6.36
N GLY A 153 -8.97 -18.52 5.22
CA GLY A 153 -8.80 -17.28 4.46
C GLY A 153 -7.44 -17.14 3.80
N GLY A 154 -6.84 -15.96 3.82
CA GLY A 154 -5.56 -15.67 3.18
C GLY A 154 -4.43 -15.30 4.14
N GLY A 155 -4.67 -15.37 5.46
CA GLY A 155 -3.67 -14.97 6.47
C GLY A 155 -3.13 -13.56 6.21
N ARG A 156 -1.80 -13.42 6.18
CA ARG A 156 -1.09 -12.17 5.85
C ARG A 156 -1.21 -11.75 4.37
N SER A 157 -1.54 -12.68 3.45
CA SER A 157 -1.77 -12.35 2.03
C SER A 157 -3.17 -11.82 1.74
N SER A 158 -4.05 -11.79 2.74
CA SER A 158 -5.41 -11.26 2.61
C SER A 158 -5.43 -9.74 2.52
N ALA A 159 -6.37 -9.19 1.73
CA ALA A 159 -6.65 -7.76 1.70
C ALA A 159 -7.06 -7.19 3.09
N ARG A 160 -7.38 -8.02 4.08
CA ARG A 160 -7.65 -7.62 5.47
C ARG A 160 -6.48 -6.88 6.11
N GLU A 161 -5.26 -7.32 5.82
CA GLU A 161 -4.01 -6.73 6.32
C GLU A 161 -3.90 -5.23 5.99
N THR A 162 -4.45 -4.80 4.85
CA THR A 162 -4.39 -3.40 4.43
C THR A 162 -5.11 -2.43 5.37
N ALA A 163 -5.96 -2.88 6.29
CA ALA A 163 -6.56 -1.99 7.29
C ALA A 163 -5.49 -1.41 8.23
N ALA A 164 -4.48 -2.18 8.61
CA ALA A 164 -3.35 -1.69 9.39
C ALA A 164 -2.53 -0.63 8.61
N ARG A 165 -2.36 -0.81 7.28
CA ARG A 165 -1.69 0.17 6.43
C ARG A 165 -2.50 1.46 6.28
N VAL A 166 -3.82 1.35 6.14
CA VAL A 166 -4.72 2.52 6.06
C VAL A 166 -4.70 3.30 7.38
N ALA A 167 -4.71 2.62 8.51
CA ALA A 167 -4.63 3.26 9.82
C ALA A 167 -3.31 4.04 10.00
N ALA A 168 -2.17 3.44 9.63
CA ALA A 168 -0.87 4.12 9.67
C ALA A 168 -0.79 5.26 8.64
N GLY A 169 -1.30 5.03 7.42
CA GLY A 169 -1.33 6.01 6.33
C GLY A 169 -2.16 7.25 6.67
N ALA A 170 -3.23 7.11 7.46
CA ALA A 170 -4.03 8.23 7.93
C ALA A 170 -3.21 9.21 8.80
N ILE A 171 -2.31 8.68 9.64
CA ILE A 171 -1.40 9.50 10.46
C ILE A 171 -0.38 10.21 9.56
N ALA A 172 0.24 9.49 8.63
CA ALA A 172 1.18 10.05 7.66
C ALA A 172 0.53 11.16 6.81
N ARG A 173 -0.67 10.91 6.30
CA ARG A 173 -1.45 11.89 5.55
C ARG A 173 -1.71 13.16 6.35
N LYS A 174 -2.11 13.04 7.60
CA LYS A 174 -2.35 14.20 8.48
C LYS A 174 -1.11 15.08 8.64
N ILE A 175 0.08 14.48 8.72
CA ILE A 175 1.34 15.22 8.78
C ILE A 175 1.56 16.02 7.49
N LEU A 176 1.37 15.39 6.32
CA LEU A 176 1.54 16.03 5.01
C LEU A 176 0.53 17.16 4.78
N GLU A 177 -0.74 16.90 5.09
CA GLU A 177 -1.82 17.90 4.99
C GLU A 177 -1.53 19.13 5.88
N THR A 178 -1.14 18.89 7.13
CA THR A 178 -0.90 19.98 8.11
C THR A 178 0.32 20.81 7.76
N ARG A 179 1.41 20.19 7.25
CA ARG A 179 2.67 20.90 7.00
C ARG A 179 2.78 21.53 5.63
N TYR A 180 2.21 20.89 4.61
CA TYR A 180 2.39 21.27 3.19
C TYR A 180 1.07 21.52 2.47
N GLY A 181 -0.08 21.26 3.10
CA GLY A 181 -1.37 21.29 2.41
C GLY A 181 -1.48 20.23 1.30
N THR A 182 -0.69 19.17 1.39
CA THR A 182 -0.69 18.08 0.41
C THR A 182 -2.04 17.41 0.36
N GLU A 183 -2.61 17.27 -0.82
CA GLU A 183 -3.83 16.52 -1.07
C GLU A 183 -3.51 15.21 -1.79
N ILE A 184 -3.99 14.09 -1.26
CA ILE A 184 -3.78 12.76 -1.83
C ILE A 184 -5.14 12.16 -2.13
N ILE A 185 -5.45 11.93 -3.41
CA ILE A 185 -6.70 11.34 -3.86
C ILE A 185 -6.46 10.21 -4.84
N ALA A 186 -7.29 9.19 -4.79
CA ALA A 186 -7.23 8.08 -5.74
C ALA A 186 -8.64 7.63 -6.12
N TRP A 187 -8.79 7.14 -7.33
CA TRP A 187 -10.06 6.69 -7.90
C TRP A 187 -9.89 5.49 -8.81
N VAL A 188 -10.98 4.79 -9.07
CA VAL A 188 -11.03 3.71 -10.06
C VAL A 188 -11.14 4.34 -11.44
N SER A 189 -10.10 4.17 -12.26
CA SER A 189 -10.01 4.75 -13.60
C SER A 189 -10.32 3.77 -14.72
N SER A 190 -10.31 2.45 -14.44
CA SER A 190 -10.87 1.46 -15.35
C SER A 190 -11.39 0.23 -14.60
N VAL A 191 -12.34 -0.48 -15.21
CA VAL A 191 -12.84 -1.79 -14.77
C VAL A 191 -12.91 -2.68 -16.01
N GLY A 192 -12.15 -3.78 -16.01
CA GLY A 192 -12.00 -4.61 -17.20
C GLY A 192 -11.46 -3.83 -18.37
N ALA A 193 -12.23 -3.79 -19.47
CA ALA A 193 -11.90 -3.02 -20.66
C ALA A 193 -12.54 -1.61 -20.70
N GLU A 194 -13.40 -1.30 -19.73
CA GLU A 194 -14.03 0.02 -19.63
C GLU A 194 -13.07 1.02 -19.00
N GLU A 195 -12.95 2.20 -19.58
CA GLU A 195 -12.09 3.29 -19.10
C GLU A 195 -12.89 4.56 -18.80
N SER A 196 -12.40 5.37 -17.86
CA SER A 196 -12.91 6.70 -17.54
C SER A 196 -12.00 7.79 -18.10
N HIS A 197 -12.59 8.96 -18.33
CA HIS A 197 -11.87 10.16 -18.75
C HIS A 197 -12.01 11.24 -17.68
N VAL A 198 -10.95 11.45 -16.90
CA VAL A 198 -10.94 12.35 -15.75
C VAL A 198 -9.96 13.49 -15.99
N ASP A 199 -10.47 14.73 -15.90
CA ASP A 199 -9.63 15.92 -15.87
C ASP A 199 -8.93 16.03 -14.51
N LEU A 200 -7.61 15.86 -14.48
CA LEU A 200 -6.79 15.88 -13.26
C LEU A 200 -6.91 17.22 -12.50
N ASN A 201 -7.23 18.32 -13.19
CA ASN A 201 -7.39 19.63 -12.57
C ASN A 201 -8.74 19.79 -11.84
N LYS A 202 -9.74 18.96 -12.19
CA LYS A 202 -11.13 19.09 -11.71
C LYS A 202 -11.55 17.97 -10.77
N VAL A 203 -10.80 16.86 -10.73
CA VAL A 203 -11.15 15.72 -9.86
C VAL A 203 -11.13 16.14 -8.41
N THR A 204 -12.19 15.81 -7.67
CA THR A 204 -12.32 16.10 -6.23
C THR A 204 -12.61 14.85 -5.45
N TYR A 205 -12.26 14.89 -4.17
CA TYR A 205 -12.58 13.82 -3.22
C TYR A 205 -14.08 13.53 -3.18
N ASP A 206 -14.91 14.58 -3.13
CA ASP A 206 -16.38 14.42 -3.04
C ASP A 206 -16.96 13.74 -4.28
N ALA A 207 -16.45 14.07 -5.49
CA ALA A 207 -16.87 13.43 -6.73
C ALA A 207 -16.51 11.94 -6.78
N ILE A 208 -15.37 11.55 -6.19
CA ILE A 208 -14.94 10.16 -6.08
C ILE A 208 -15.83 9.38 -5.13
N GLU A 209 -16.08 9.91 -3.92
CA GLU A 209 -16.85 9.22 -2.88
C GLU A 209 -18.37 9.22 -3.17
N ALA A 210 -18.89 10.13 -4.00
CA ALA A 210 -20.27 10.12 -4.46
C ALA A 210 -20.59 8.93 -5.38
N SER A 211 -19.57 8.33 -6.04
CA SER A 211 -19.74 7.17 -6.90
C SER A 211 -19.66 5.85 -6.11
N PRO A 212 -20.60 4.90 -6.29
CA PRO A 212 -20.53 3.59 -5.63
C PRO A 212 -19.34 2.75 -6.07
N VAL A 213 -18.72 3.07 -7.21
CA VAL A 213 -17.52 2.43 -7.75
C VAL A 213 -16.28 3.32 -7.66
N ARG A 214 -16.38 4.46 -6.95
CA ARG A 214 -15.28 5.43 -6.77
C ARG A 214 -14.68 5.92 -8.09
N CYS A 215 -15.51 6.14 -9.09
CA CYS A 215 -15.15 6.75 -10.35
C CYS A 215 -15.80 8.16 -10.45
N PRO A 216 -15.00 9.24 -10.54
CA PRO A 216 -15.55 10.62 -10.61
C PRO A 216 -16.17 10.97 -11.97
N ASP A 217 -15.99 10.14 -13.00
CA ASP A 217 -16.68 10.22 -14.29
C ASP A 217 -18.01 9.46 -14.17
N SER A 218 -19.12 10.19 -14.16
CA SER A 218 -20.45 9.64 -13.94
C SER A 218 -20.90 8.66 -15.04
N GLU A 219 -20.51 8.89 -16.31
CA GLU A 219 -20.85 7.99 -17.41
C GLU A 219 -20.04 6.69 -17.31
N ALA A 220 -18.76 6.79 -17.00
CA ALA A 220 -17.93 5.63 -16.77
C ALA A 220 -18.36 4.86 -15.49
N SER A 221 -18.81 5.54 -14.45
CA SER A 221 -19.34 4.90 -13.23
C SER A 221 -20.46 3.92 -13.56
N VAL A 222 -21.42 4.32 -14.41
CA VAL A 222 -22.53 3.44 -14.84
C VAL A 222 -22.02 2.23 -15.63
N ARG A 223 -21.04 2.40 -16.52
CA ARG A 223 -20.43 1.28 -17.26
C ARG A 223 -19.68 0.33 -16.33
N PHE A 224 -18.95 0.86 -15.34
CA PHE A 224 -18.22 0.06 -14.35
C PHE A 224 -19.16 -0.74 -13.45
N GLU A 225 -20.25 -0.12 -12.98
CA GLU A 225 -21.28 -0.81 -12.19
C GLU A 225 -21.88 -1.97 -12.97
N LYS A 226 -22.21 -1.76 -14.24
CA LYS A 226 -22.69 -2.82 -15.11
C LYS A 226 -21.68 -3.95 -15.29
N ALA A 227 -20.43 -3.64 -15.62
CA ALA A 227 -19.38 -4.64 -15.81
C ALA A 227 -19.16 -5.48 -14.53
N ILE A 228 -19.21 -4.86 -13.35
CA ILE A 228 -19.08 -5.56 -12.06
C ILE A 228 -20.30 -6.42 -11.76
N SER A 229 -21.52 -5.93 -12.06
CA SER A 229 -22.75 -6.71 -11.88
C SER A 229 -22.76 -7.94 -12.77
N ASP A 230 -22.39 -7.78 -14.05
CA ASP A 230 -22.36 -8.87 -15.03
C ASP A 230 -21.42 -10.01 -14.57
N VAL A 231 -20.22 -9.71 -14.09
CA VAL A 231 -19.30 -10.77 -13.59
C VAL A 231 -19.76 -11.36 -12.27
N LYS A 232 -20.37 -10.57 -11.38
CA LYS A 232 -20.93 -11.06 -10.12
C LYS A 232 -22.06 -12.06 -10.36
N ASP A 233 -22.97 -11.78 -11.29
CA ASP A 233 -24.09 -12.65 -11.64
C ASP A 233 -23.60 -13.95 -12.29
N ASN A 234 -22.45 -13.91 -12.97
CA ASN A 234 -21.76 -15.06 -13.53
C ASN A 234 -20.80 -15.76 -12.53
N HIS A 235 -20.81 -15.39 -11.24
CA HIS A 235 -19.96 -15.95 -10.19
C HIS A 235 -18.44 -15.80 -10.43
N ASP A 236 -18.04 -14.81 -11.20
CA ASP A 236 -16.68 -14.47 -11.57
C ASP A 236 -16.20 -13.18 -10.91
N SER A 237 -15.06 -12.67 -11.31
CA SER A 237 -14.45 -11.42 -10.85
C SER A 237 -13.78 -10.65 -11.98
N ILE A 238 -13.57 -9.35 -11.80
CA ILE A 238 -12.99 -8.47 -12.80
C ILE A 238 -11.88 -7.60 -12.16
N GLY A 239 -10.86 -7.29 -12.97
CA GLY A 239 -9.77 -6.39 -12.57
C GLY A 239 -10.14 -4.91 -12.75
N ALA A 240 -9.28 -4.05 -12.22
CA ALA A 240 -9.44 -2.60 -12.30
C ALA A 240 -8.09 -1.90 -12.36
N VAL A 241 -8.08 -0.65 -12.83
CA VAL A 241 -6.95 0.27 -12.64
C VAL A 241 -7.36 1.35 -11.65
N VAL A 242 -6.47 1.64 -10.72
CA VAL A 242 -6.61 2.75 -9.78
C VAL A 242 -5.61 3.83 -10.15
N SER A 243 -6.10 5.06 -10.30
CA SER A 243 -5.29 6.25 -10.49
C SER A 243 -5.09 6.97 -9.16
N LEU A 244 -3.90 7.52 -8.95
CA LEU A 244 -3.49 8.31 -7.79
C LEU A 244 -3.02 9.68 -8.27
N LEU A 245 -3.51 10.72 -7.62
CA LEU A 245 -3.04 12.09 -7.76
C LEU A 245 -2.63 12.63 -6.40
N VAL A 246 -1.40 13.11 -6.32
CA VAL A 246 -0.90 13.86 -5.17
C VAL A 246 -0.69 15.31 -5.59
N ARG A 247 -1.52 16.20 -5.08
CA ARG A 247 -1.37 17.65 -5.31
C ARG A 247 -0.53 18.28 -4.22
N ARG A 248 0.28 19.24 -4.61
CA ARG A 248 1.18 19.96 -3.69
C ARG A 248 2.05 19.01 -2.87
N PRO A 249 2.75 18.05 -3.51
CA PRO A 249 3.70 17.23 -2.78
C PRO A 249 4.82 18.10 -2.21
N PRO A 250 5.48 17.70 -1.09
CA PRO A 250 6.72 18.33 -0.69
C PRO A 250 7.73 18.29 -1.84
N ALA A 251 8.31 19.44 -2.19
CA ALA A 251 9.35 19.51 -3.21
C ALA A 251 10.70 19.02 -2.65
N SER A 252 11.60 18.61 -3.55
CA SER A 252 12.98 18.20 -3.24
C SER A 252 13.12 16.97 -2.35
N ILE A 253 12.08 16.13 -2.21
CA ILE A 253 12.16 14.86 -1.51
C ILE A 253 12.46 13.72 -2.49
N GLY A 254 13.09 12.66 -1.99
CA GLY A 254 13.59 11.54 -2.77
C GLY A 254 15.10 11.60 -2.94
N GLU A 255 15.72 10.44 -3.18
CA GLU A 255 17.19 10.32 -3.27
C GLU A 255 17.60 9.48 -4.49
N PRO A 256 18.64 9.90 -5.24
CA PRO A 256 19.29 9.00 -6.17
C PRO A 256 20.06 7.94 -5.35
N VAL A 257 20.24 6.74 -5.77
CA VAL A 257 19.93 6.07 -7.02
C VAL A 257 18.73 5.13 -6.81
N PHE A 258 18.66 4.44 -5.64
CA PHE A 258 17.66 3.41 -5.34
C PHE A 258 16.44 3.94 -4.58
N ASP A 259 16.59 5.02 -3.82
CA ASP A 259 15.51 5.60 -3.02
C ASP A 259 14.77 6.75 -3.75
N ARG A 260 14.64 6.62 -5.07
CA ARG A 260 13.83 7.52 -5.90
C ARG A 260 12.38 7.48 -5.44
N VAL A 261 11.68 8.62 -5.52
CA VAL A 261 10.25 8.69 -5.17
C VAL A 261 9.44 7.65 -5.95
N GLU A 262 9.62 7.59 -7.28
CA GLU A 262 8.94 6.62 -8.12
C GLU A 262 9.28 5.15 -7.80
N ALA A 263 10.51 4.88 -7.37
CA ALA A 263 10.92 3.52 -6.98
C ALA A 263 10.27 3.09 -5.67
N LEU A 264 10.22 3.98 -4.67
CA LEU A 264 9.59 3.70 -3.38
C LEU A 264 8.05 3.66 -3.49
N LEU A 265 7.45 4.53 -4.33
CA LEU A 265 6.02 4.44 -4.64
C LEU A 265 5.70 3.10 -5.33
N ALA A 266 6.50 2.68 -6.32
CA ALA A 266 6.32 1.39 -6.98
C ALA A 266 6.44 0.22 -6.00
N GLN A 267 7.44 0.22 -5.12
CA GLN A 267 7.59 -0.78 -4.05
C GLN A 267 6.34 -0.82 -3.15
N ALA A 268 5.88 0.34 -2.70
CA ALA A 268 4.70 0.46 -1.84
C ALA A 268 3.46 -0.10 -2.52
N MET A 269 3.20 0.29 -3.78
CA MET A 269 2.01 -0.14 -4.54
C MET A 269 2.06 -1.61 -4.92
N LEU A 270 3.22 -2.13 -5.39
CA LEU A 270 3.38 -3.55 -5.72
C LEU A 270 3.35 -4.48 -4.50
N SER A 271 3.53 -3.95 -3.29
CA SER A 271 3.32 -4.68 -2.04
C SER A 271 1.85 -4.91 -1.71
N LEU A 272 0.92 -4.23 -2.39
CA LEU A 272 -0.51 -4.38 -2.18
C LEU A 272 -1.04 -5.70 -2.76
N PRO A 273 -1.94 -6.40 -2.03
CA PRO A 273 -2.59 -7.58 -2.59
C PRO A 273 -3.28 -7.27 -3.93
N ALA A 274 -3.11 -8.16 -4.89
CA ALA A 274 -3.64 -8.08 -6.25
C ALA A 274 -3.06 -6.99 -7.16
N CYS A 275 -2.25 -6.06 -6.69
CA CYS A 275 -1.54 -5.11 -7.54
C CYS A 275 -0.54 -5.84 -8.46
N LYS A 276 -0.47 -5.46 -9.75
CA LYS A 276 0.34 -6.15 -10.77
C LYS A 276 1.21 -5.22 -11.62
N GLY A 277 1.15 -3.93 -11.38
CA GLY A 277 1.93 -2.97 -12.11
C GLY A 277 1.91 -1.59 -11.45
N PHE A 278 2.75 -0.72 -11.95
CA PHE A 278 2.87 0.68 -11.54
C PHE A 278 3.36 1.50 -12.72
N GLU A 279 2.75 2.64 -12.95
CA GLU A 279 3.25 3.67 -13.88
C GLU A 279 3.17 5.03 -13.20
N ILE A 280 4.11 5.91 -13.56
CA ILE A 280 4.16 7.32 -13.14
C ILE A 280 4.17 8.24 -14.35
N GLY A 281 3.51 9.38 -14.27
CA GLY A 281 3.36 10.31 -15.37
C GLY A 281 2.70 9.63 -16.58
N LEU A 282 3.32 9.75 -17.75
CA LEU A 282 2.84 9.08 -18.96
C LEU A 282 3.11 7.56 -18.99
N GLY A 283 3.94 7.04 -18.07
CA GLY A 283 4.19 5.61 -17.94
C GLY A 283 4.63 4.97 -19.25
N PHE A 284 3.99 3.85 -19.64
CA PHE A 284 4.32 3.15 -20.88
C PHE A 284 4.16 4.00 -22.16
N LYS A 285 3.26 5.01 -22.16
CA LYS A 285 3.09 5.90 -23.30
C LYS A 285 4.36 6.71 -23.60
N ALA A 286 5.15 7.03 -22.58
CA ALA A 286 6.43 7.75 -22.75
C ALA A 286 7.40 7.01 -23.69
N SER A 287 7.37 5.67 -23.72
CA SER A 287 8.23 4.85 -24.61
C SER A 287 7.91 5.01 -26.10
N GLN A 288 6.76 5.59 -26.44
CA GLN A 288 6.30 5.82 -27.81
C GLN A 288 6.57 7.26 -28.28
N MET A 289 7.14 8.11 -27.41
CA MET A 289 7.37 9.54 -27.66
C MET A 289 8.84 9.82 -27.97
N ARG A 290 9.06 10.93 -28.67
CA ARG A 290 10.40 11.49 -28.83
C ARG A 290 10.75 12.34 -27.60
N GLY A 291 12.04 12.52 -27.31
CA GLY A 291 12.49 13.36 -26.21
C GLY A 291 11.93 14.79 -26.28
N SER A 292 11.86 15.39 -27.47
CA SER A 292 11.29 16.73 -27.70
C SER A 292 9.79 16.84 -27.41
N GLU A 293 9.07 15.71 -27.39
CA GLU A 293 7.63 15.64 -27.12
C GLU A 293 7.38 15.34 -25.65
N HIS A 294 8.27 14.55 -25.01
CA HIS A 294 8.16 14.11 -23.64
C HIS A 294 8.74 15.11 -22.63
N ASN A 295 9.82 15.83 -23.00
CA ASN A 295 10.52 16.71 -22.06
C ASN A 295 9.61 17.83 -21.56
N ASP A 296 9.47 17.93 -20.25
CA ASP A 296 8.71 19.00 -19.59
C ASP A 296 9.54 20.28 -19.60
N GLU A 297 9.11 21.31 -20.35
CA GLU A 297 9.79 22.60 -20.46
C GLU A 297 9.80 23.30 -19.09
N ILE A 298 10.99 23.63 -18.58
CA ILE A 298 11.16 24.32 -17.30
C ILE A 298 11.10 25.83 -17.52
N TYR A 299 10.34 26.53 -16.70
CA TYR A 299 10.32 27.99 -16.64
C TYR A 299 10.40 28.49 -15.19
N CYS A 300 10.79 29.74 -15.05
CA CYS A 300 10.86 30.41 -13.73
C CYS A 300 9.90 31.60 -13.72
N GLU A 301 9.05 31.66 -12.71
CA GLU A 301 8.14 32.77 -12.49
C GLU A 301 8.23 33.20 -11.03
N ASN A 302 8.55 34.50 -10.79
CA ASN A 302 8.73 35.05 -9.44
C ASN A 302 9.71 34.27 -8.55
N GLY A 303 10.76 33.69 -9.15
CA GLY A 303 11.76 32.90 -8.43
C GLY A 303 11.35 31.45 -8.14
N VAL A 304 10.17 31.03 -8.61
CA VAL A 304 9.68 29.65 -8.48
C VAL A 304 9.84 28.93 -9.83
N TYR A 305 10.51 27.79 -9.82
CA TYR A 305 10.65 26.92 -11.00
C TYR A 305 9.43 26.00 -11.12
N ARG A 306 8.90 25.92 -12.34
CA ARG A 306 7.73 25.08 -12.70
C ARG A 306 7.98 24.42 -14.04
N THR A 307 7.11 23.47 -14.41
CA THR A 307 7.12 22.85 -15.73
C THR A 307 5.81 23.16 -16.49
N ARG A 308 5.89 23.30 -17.83
CA ARG A 308 4.70 23.60 -18.67
C ARG A 308 3.81 22.39 -18.85
N THR A 309 4.41 21.22 -18.85
CA THR A 309 3.76 19.91 -18.89
C THR A 309 4.25 19.10 -17.69
N ASN A 310 3.62 17.97 -17.43
CA ASN A 310 4.01 17.07 -16.32
C ASN A 310 4.03 15.62 -16.82
N ASN A 311 4.69 15.38 -17.94
CA ASN A 311 4.83 14.07 -18.55
C ASN A 311 5.64 13.10 -17.66
N ALA A 312 6.62 13.64 -16.94
CA ALA A 312 7.44 12.89 -15.99
C ALA A 312 6.67 12.50 -14.69
N GLY A 313 5.52 13.14 -14.41
CA GLY A 313 4.68 12.80 -13.26
C GLY A 313 5.20 13.30 -11.91
N GLY A 314 5.77 14.51 -11.87
CA GLY A 314 6.12 15.22 -10.63
C GLY A 314 7.52 14.89 -10.09
N THR A 315 8.33 14.09 -10.81
CA THR A 315 9.69 13.71 -10.37
C THR A 315 10.69 13.87 -11.50
N LEU A 316 11.89 14.35 -11.17
CA LEU A 316 13.05 14.41 -12.06
C LEU A 316 14.25 13.80 -11.35
N GLY A 317 14.87 12.81 -11.97
CA GLY A 317 16.02 12.11 -11.38
C GLY A 317 15.73 11.37 -10.06
N GLY A 318 14.44 11.13 -9.75
CA GLY A 318 14.02 10.46 -8.52
C GLY A 318 13.63 11.42 -7.39
N ILE A 319 13.65 12.72 -7.66
CA ILE A 319 13.39 13.80 -6.69
C ILE A 319 12.14 14.55 -7.13
N THR A 320 11.26 14.91 -6.20
CA THR A 320 10.06 15.71 -6.51
C THR A 320 10.44 17.12 -6.95
N ASN A 321 9.80 17.59 -8.01
CA ASN A 321 10.01 18.92 -8.57
C ASN A 321 8.96 19.96 -8.14
N GLY A 322 8.01 19.57 -7.28
CA GLY A 322 6.91 20.42 -6.81
C GLY A 322 5.66 20.38 -7.69
N GLU A 323 5.69 19.72 -8.84
CA GLU A 323 4.50 19.42 -9.63
C GLU A 323 3.72 18.23 -9.04
N ASP A 324 2.46 18.09 -9.42
CA ASP A 324 1.61 17.00 -8.96
C ASP A 324 2.18 15.63 -9.35
N ILE A 325 2.10 14.66 -8.43
CA ILE A 325 2.49 13.28 -8.71
C ILE A 325 1.26 12.53 -9.22
N PHE A 326 1.37 11.93 -10.40
CA PHE A 326 0.32 11.11 -10.99
C PHE A 326 0.82 9.70 -11.27
N CYS A 327 0.08 8.68 -10.76
CA CYS A 327 0.42 7.26 -10.91
C CYS A 327 -0.81 6.43 -11.26
N ARG A 328 -0.59 5.26 -11.89
CA ARG A 328 -1.64 4.27 -12.19
C ARG A 328 -1.19 2.87 -11.79
N MET A 329 -2.09 2.10 -11.20
CA MET A 329 -1.85 0.76 -10.69
C MET A 329 -2.94 -0.20 -11.14
N PRO A 330 -2.62 -1.25 -11.94
CA PRO A 330 -3.56 -2.31 -12.27
C PRO A 330 -3.68 -3.33 -11.12
N PHE A 331 -4.91 -3.68 -10.80
CA PHE A 331 -5.27 -4.73 -9.86
C PHE A 331 -5.90 -5.90 -10.62
N LYS A 332 -5.33 -7.10 -10.47
CA LYS A 332 -5.89 -8.31 -11.08
C LYS A 332 -7.24 -8.67 -10.46
N PRO A 333 -8.07 -9.47 -11.17
CA PRO A 333 -9.28 -10.02 -10.60
C PRO A 333 -9.04 -10.78 -9.31
N THR A 334 -10.04 -10.83 -8.43
CA THR A 334 -10.02 -11.64 -7.20
C THR A 334 -9.86 -13.12 -7.57
N ALA A 335 -8.88 -13.79 -6.97
CA ALA A 335 -8.55 -15.18 -7.32
C ALA A 335 -9.59 -16.19 -6.86
N THR A 336 -10.32 -15.91 -5.78
CA THR A 336 -11.34 -16.82 -5.25
C THR A 336 -12.69 -16.49 -5.88
N ILE A 337 -13.15 -17.35 -6.78
CA ILE A 337 -14.43 -17.25 -7.51
C ILE A 337 -15.25 -18.50 -7.29
N ALA A 338 -16.57 -18.40 -7.51
CA ALA A 338 -17.48 -19.53 -7.31
C ALA A 338 -17.65 -20.42 -8.57
N LEU A 339 -16.87 -20.16 -9.62
CA LEU A 339 -16.76 -21.04 -10.78
C LEU A 339 -15.85 -22.24 -10.46
N GLU A 340 -16.09 -23.34 -11.15
CA GLU A 340 -15.21 -24.51 -11.10
C GLU A 340 -13.86 -24.20 -11.74
N GLN A 341 -12.78 -24.43 -11.02
CA GLN A 341 -11.42 -24.20 -11.46
C GLN A 341 -10.57 -25.46 -11.34
N LYS A 342 -9.82 -25.79 -12.38
CA LYS A 342 -8.80 -26.85 -12.32
C LYS A 342 -7.69 -26.43 -11.37
N THR A 343 -7.28 -27.36 -10.50
CA THR A 343 -6.24 -27.12 -9.50
C THR A 343 -5.56 -28.43 -9.10
N ALA A 344 -4.59 -28.33 -8.16
CA ALA A 344 -3.96 -29.48 -7.55
C ALA A 344 -4.16 -29.47 -6.01
N GLY A 345 -4.22 -30.64 -5.43
CA GLY A 345 -4.23 -30.83 -3.99
C GLY A 345 -2.82 -30.83 -3.39
N ARG A 346 -2.74 -30.73 -2.06
CA ARG A 346 -1.49 -30.84 -1.30
C ARG A 346 -0.78 -32.18 -1.45
N ASP A 347 -1.52 -33.22 -1.78
CA ASP A 347 -1.03 -34.58 -2.07
C ASP A 347 -0.50 -34.76 -3.51
N GLY A 348 -0.51 -33.70 -4.33
CA GLY A 348 -0.08 -33.73 -5.72
C GLY A 348 -1.12 -34.23 -6.70
N THR A 349 -2.34 -34.56 -6.27
CA THR A 349 -3.42 -34.95 -7.16
C THR A 349 -4.04 -33.77 -7.89
N ASN A 350 -4.37 -33.93 -9.17
CA ASN A 350 -5.11 -32.92 -9.93
C ASN A 350 -6.61 -33.07 -9.70
N GLY A 351 -7.32 -31.93 -9.60
CA GLY A 351 -8.75 -31.95 -9.37
C GLY A 351 -9.44 -30.64 -9.75
N ILE A 352 -10.65 -30.47 -9.26
CA ILE A 352 -11.49 -29.30 -9.49
C ILE A 352 -11.86 -28.72 -8.14
N LEU A 353 -11.69 -27.42 -8.00
CA LEU A 353 -12.12 -26.64 -6.85
C LEU A 353 -13.25 -25.70 -7.27
N LYS A 354 -14.36 -25.73 -6.54
CA LYS A 354 -15.39 -24.70 -6.56
C LYS A 354 -15.37 -23.98 -5.22
N ALA A 355 -14.68 -22.85 -5.20
CA ALA A 355 -14.48 -22.13 -3.95
C ALA A 355 -15.81 -21.56 -3.42
N LYS A 356 -16.02 -21.75 -2.11
CA LYS A 356 -17.10 -21.11 -1.36
C LYS A 356 -16.54 -19.89 -0.64
N GLY A 357 -17.39 -18.92 -0.31
CA GLY A 357 -16.99 -17.75 0.49
C GLY A 357 -17.51 -16.43 -0.07
N ARG A 358 -17.24 -15.38 0.67
CA ARG A 358 -17.69 -14.00 0.39
C ARG A 358 -16.50 -13.20 -0.13
N HIS A 359 -16.41 -13.04 -1.44
CA HIS A 359 -15.29 -12.33 -2.08
C HIS A 359 -15.76 -11.09 -2.83
N ASP A 360 -14.87 -10.11 -2.98
CA ASP A 360 -15.14 -8.93 -3.78
C ASP A 360 -15.18 -9.32 -5.27
N PRO A 361 -16.23 -9.00 -6.05
CA PRO A 361 -16.25 -9.21 -7.49
C PRO A 361 -15.20 -8.33 -8.20
N CYS A 362 -14.87 -7.16 -7.60
CA CYS A 362 -13.80 -6.29 -8.04
C CYS A 362 -13.06 -5.71 -6.83
N VAL A 363 -11.86 -6.20 -6.53
CA VAL A 363 -11.06 -5.73 -5.40
C VAL A 363 -10.60 -4.28 -5.57
N GLY A 364 -10.54 -3.78 -6.81
CA GLY A 364 -10.14 -2.41 -7.15
C GLY A 364 -11.01 -1.35 -6.50
N LEU A 365 -12.29 -1.64 -6.20
CA LEU A 365 -13.19 -0.67 -5.55
C LEU A 365 -12.74 -0.24 -4.15
N ARG A 366 -11.98 -1.09 -3.46
CA ARG A 366 -11.46 -0.80 -2.11
C ARG A 366 -10.02 -0.30 -2.13
N ALA A 367 -9.36 -0.37 -3.29
CA ALA A 367 -7.97 -0.01 -3.43
C ALA A 367 -7.67 1.50 -3.34
N PRO A 368 -8.53 2.46 -3.73
CA PRO A 368 -8.20 3.87 -3.72
C PRO A 368 -7.65 4.36 -2.38
N VAL A 369 -8.36 4.17 -1.28
CA VAL A 369 -7.92 4.60 0.06
C VAL A 369 -6.63 3.89 0.51
N ILE A 370 -6.39 2.65 0.07
CA ILE A 370 -5.17 1.90 0.39
C ILE A 370 -3.98 2.49 -0.36
N VAL A 371 -4.18 2.82 -1.64
CA VAL A 371 -3.19 3.49 -2.50
C VAL A 371 -2.83 4.87 -1.94
N GLU A 372 -3.84 5.68 -1.57
CA GLU A 372 -3.64 6.97 -0.90
C GLU A 372 -2.79 6.83 0.37
N SER A 373 -3.09 5.81 1.18
CA SER A 373 -2.39 5.55 2.44
C SER A 373 -0.93 5.17 2.22
N MET A 374 -0.66 4.30 1.24
CA MET A 374 0.71 3.90 0.91
C MET A 374 1.53 5.07 0.34
N ALA A 375 0.92 5.93 -0.49
CA ALA A 375 1.56 7.14 -0.97
C ALA A 375 1.91 8.09 0.19
N ALA A 376 0.98 8.28 1.13
CA ALA A 376 1.21 9.09 2.33
C ALA A 376 2.40 8.57 3.16
N LEU A 377 2.51 7.25 3.34
CA LEU A 377 3.63 6.62 4.06
C LEU A 377 4.97 6.91 3.38
N VAL A 378 5.06 6.71 2.05
CA VAL A 378 6.27 6.98 1.27
C VAL A 378 6.70 8.44 1.37
N LEU A 379 5.76 9.35 1.11
CA LEU A 379 6.06 10.79 1.08
C LEU A 379 6.42 11.33 2.45
N THR A 380 5.78 10.83 3.51
CA THR A 380 6.11 11.22 4.90
C THR A 380 7.50 10.72 5.30
N ASP A 381 7.85 9.48 4.96
CA ASP A 381 9.17 8.93 5.24
C ASP A 381 10.26 9.76 4.54
N LEU A 382 10.09 10.01 3.24
CA LEU A 382 11.02 10.83 2.46
C LEU A 382 11.13 12.27 2.98
N MET A 383 10.01 12.88 3.34
CA MET A 383 9.96 14.23 3.93
C MET A 383 10.74 14.30 5.25
N LEU A 384 10.63 13.29 6.11
CA LEU A 384 11.39 13.24 7.35
C LEU A 384 12.89 13.01 7.12
N ARG A 385 13.24 12.23 6.10
CA ARG A 385 14.63 12.01 5.67
C ARG A 385 15.27 13.29 5.15
N GLN A 386 14.51 14.16 4.48
CA GLN A 386 14.98 15.43 3.93
C GLN A 386 15.56 16.36 5.00
N LYS A 387 15.10 16.29 6.26
CA LYS A 387 15.63 17.10 7.37
C LYS A 387 17.14 16.93 7.60
N ARG A 388 17.76 15.88 7.10
CA ARG A 388 19.22 15.68 7.16
C ARG A 388 20.00 16.68 6.32
N PHE A 389 19.33 17.32 5.36
CA PHE A 389 19.93 18.25 4.39
C PHE A 389 19.47 19.69 4.62
N GLU A 390 18.56 19.92 5.57
CA GLU A 390 18.16 21.26 6.00
C GLU A 390 19.20 21.77 7.01
N SER A 391 19.95 22.81 6.62
CA SER A 391 20.99 23.48 7.46
C SER A 391 20.39 24.45 8.46
#